data_9673dc9fe0626aeb45c20671ca34f7c3
#
_entry.id   9673dc9fe0626aeb45c20671ca34f7c3
#
_cell.length_a   1.000
_cell.length_b   1.000
_cell.length_c   1.000
_cell.angle_alpha   90.00
_cell.angle_beta   90.00
_cell.angle_gamma   90.00
#
_symmetry.space_group_name_H-M   'P 1'
#
loop_
_entity.id
_entity.type
_entity.pdbx_description
1 polymer ?
#
loop_
_entity_poly.entity_id
_entity_poly.type
_entity_poly.pdbx_seq_one_letter_code
_entity_poly.pdbx_strand_id
1 'polypeptide(L)'
;MIRRFKEKPVKMDKYGEALLIIFLSALLVFGITMGVGTITCGWHLIDDHEFLRWFYDMKFEGRGVVDIIREWIIKDLDWRYEPLYYTNRILSCALFGINLEYYSILKSVEVFLSCIFLYYSGRLMGGNKINSFLFAALSLTGYQSAVWWKLGPQEAQCTLLFSAGFYCMLKWLDNNRIGWAIGSIIAFFVMCNYKESFIILIPFVLLYVLYHDFDKYGDEISWLNVWKNIKSRLWYYLIVGSIFAVIIMIIIFYVGVNDYDMVGLDASVPWKVYVEAFKDALQTDLKWYYRFGVLFFLILLTYWENLKKMWIEILLTAAFLIPQIVIFGQAGIKERYILPSAIGFSMFFILFVSKKSILSGKRKMVYQIGIILLLMAHGRVALREADYFRYRGESITTMLETVMEMSKGEENVLSCFRPNEEGNLVINFWMAVHGYDNVYFWTEDDQIINKVYDNNFAYAAEYYEEKDFEEMDIVVMYNKEDRHWCYEPSLDLSDFTEIKCGTLNIFVRNNCGIDLPCIEVNGPKINL
;
A
#
# COMPACT_ATOMS: atom_id res chain seq x y z
N MET A 1 18.83 17.82 41.43
CA MET A 1 18.52 19.20 41.00
C MET A 1 19.21 19.45 39.66
N ILE A 2 18.59 19.02 38.53
CA ILE A 2 19.13 19.19 37.19
C ILE A 2 18.37 20.36 36.55
N ARG A 3 19.06 21.51 36.44
CA ARG A 3 18.54 22.68 35.73
C ARG A 3 18.30 22.29 34.26
N ARG A 4 17.04 22.20 33.86
CA ARG A 4 16.63 22.21 32.45
C ARG A 4 17.10 23.55 31.87
N PHE A 5 18.12 23.52 31.03
CA PHE A 5 18.34 24.59 30.09
C PHE A 5 17.12 24.64 29.15
N LYS A 6 16.19 25.56 29.46
CA LYS A 6 15.20 25.99 28.46
C LYS A 6 15.99 26.79 27.42
N GLU A 7 16.45 26.12 26.36
CA GLU A 7 16.79 26.84 25.14
C GLU A 7 15.53 27.62 24.75
N LYS A 8 15.64 28.96 24.73
CA LYS A 8 14.58 29.80 24.18
C LYS A 8 14.38 29.37 22.74
N PRO A 9 13.19 28.90 22.35
CA PRO A 9 12.94 28.55 20.95
C PRO A 9 13.14 29.84 20.16
N VAL A 10 14.05 29.83 19.19
CA VAL A 10 14.08 30.83 18.13
C VAL A 10 12.65 30.84 17.58
N LYS A 11 11.94 31.94 17.75
CA LYS A 11 10.59 32.13 17.20
C LYS A 11 10.72 32.20 15.67
N MET A 12 10.95 31.06 15.05
CA MET A 12 10.58 30.92 13.65
C MET A 12 9.06 30.95 13.61
N ASP A 13 8.54 31.88 12.81
CA ASP A 13 7.14 32.04 12.56
C ASP A 13 6.49 30.67 12.30
N LYS A 14 5.41 30.36 13.00
CA LYS A 14 4.66 29.11 12.81
C LYS A 14 4.27 28.92 11.35
N TYR A 15 4.03 30.01 10.64
CA TYR A 15 3.74 30.02 9.22
C TYR A 15 4.93 29.57 8.36
N GLY A 16 6.16 30.01 8.70
CA GLY A 16 7.38 29.58 8.00
C GLY A 16 7.65 28.09 8.15
N GLU A 17 7.36 27.48 9.33
CA GLU A 17 7.47 26.02 9.52
C GLU A 17 6.39 25.28 8.69
N ALA A 18 5.15 25.78 8.66
CA ALA A 18 4.08 25.18 7.89
C ALA A 18 4.37 25.24 6.37
N LEU A 19 4.81 26.37 5.85
CA LEU A 19 5.18 26.50 4.45
C LEU A 19 6.34 25.59 4.06
N LEU A 20 7.38 25.51 4.93
CA LEU A 20 8.52 24.64 4.68
C LEU A 20 8.10 23.16 4.61
N ILE A 21 7.28 22.68 5.54
CA ILE A 21 6.86 21.27 5.52
C ILE A 21 5.94 20.96 4.35
N ILE A 22 5.04 21.87 3.98
CA ILE A 22 4.20 21.73 2.79
C ILE A 22 5.11 21.60 1.55
N PHE A 23 6.10 22.49 1.41
CA PHE A 23 7.03 22.47 0.29
C PHE A 23 7.86 21.17 0.25
N LEU A 24 8.44 20.75 1.39
CA LEU A 24 9.26 19.54 1.44
C LEU A 24 8.42 18.27 1.22
N SER A 25 7.19 18.23 1.73
CA SER A 25 6.27 17.10 1.48
C SER A 25 5.83 17.05 0.02
N ALA A 26 5.54 18.22 -0.58
CA ALA A 26 5.22 18.32 -1.99
C ALA A 26 6.41 17.89 -2.86
N LEU A 27 7.62 18.34 -2.55
CA LEU A 27 8.83 17.93 -3.24
C LEU A 27 9.08 16.43 -3.14
N LEU A 28 8.88 15.84 -1.97
CA LEU A 28 9.03 14.40 -1.76
C LEU A 28 8.03 13.60 -2.60
N VAL A 29 6.75 13.93 -2.53
CA VAL A 29 5.69 13.15 -3.17
C VAL A 29 5.57 13.47 -4.65
N PHE A 30 5.27 14.73 -4.98
CA PHE A 30 5.06 15.14 -6.38
C PHE A 30 6.39 15.22 -7.15
N GLY A 31 7.53 15.47 -6.48
CA GLY A 31 8.85 15.38 -7.09
C GLY A 31 9.16 13.97 -7.61
N ILE A 32 8.71 12.93 -6.89
CA ILE A 32 8.84 11.54 -7.37
C ILE A 32 7.78 11.24 -8.42
N THR A 33 6.49 11.43 -8.12
CA THR A 33 5.39 11.00 -9.00
C THR A 33 5.39 11.71 -10.35
N MET A 34 5.60 13.03 -10.37
CA MET A 34 5.70 13.80 -11.61
C MET A 34 7.09 13.66 -12.27
N GLY A 35 8.16 13.66 -11.46
CA GLY A 35 9.53 13.58 -11.98
C GLY A 35 9.85 12.24 -12.64
N VAL A 36 9.27 11.16 -12.15
CA VAL A 36 9.39 9.82 -12.77
C VAL A 36 8.33 9.61 -13.86
N GLY A 37 7.13 10.21 -13.73
CA GLY A 37 6.03 10.08 -14.68
C GLY A 37 4.98 9.03 -14.29
N THR A 38 4.88 8.65 -13.02
CA THR A 38 3.89 7.66 -12.56
C THR A 38 2.46 8.16 -12.57
N ILE A 39 2.22 9.49 -12.68
CA ILE A 39 0.87 10.05 -12.76
C ILE A 39 0.20 9.70 -14.09
N THR A 40 0.96 9.65 -15.16
CA THR A 40 0.46 9.50 -16.54
C THR A 40 0.77 8.15 -17.16
N CYS A 41 1.28 7.17 -16.39
CA CYS A 41 1.74 5.90 -16.95
C CYS A 41 0.60 4.88 -17.24
N GLY A 42 -0.61 5.12 -16.77
CA GLY A 42 -1.77 4.29 -17.12
C GLY A 42 -1.97 3.06 -16.21
N TRP A 43 -2.33 1.93 -16.81
CA TRP A 43 -2.75 0.71 -16.13
C TRP A 43 -1.56 -0.08 -15.55
N HIS A 44 -1.70 -0.58 -14.31
CA HIS A 44 -0.64 -1.35 -13.63
C HIS A 44 -0.94 -2.83 -13.49
N LEU A 45 -2.18 -3.26 -13.72
CA LEU A 45 -2.70 -4.61 -13.46
C LEU A 45 -2.47 -5.03 -12.00
N ILE A 46 -2.89 -4.17 -11.08
CA ILE A 46 -2.90 -4.46 -9.63
C ILE A 46 -4.15 -3.83 -9.05
N ASP A 47 -5.22 -4.59 -9.01
CA ASP A 47 -6.57 -4.23 -8.57
C ASP A 47 -7.19 -3.05 -9.38
N ASP A 48 -6.52 -2.46 -10.36
CA ASP A 48 -7.02 -1.33 -11.14
C ASP A 48 -7.96 -1.75 -12.29
N HIS A 49 -7.92 -3.02 -12.70
CA HIS A 49 -8.86 -3.61 -13.65
C HIS A 49 -10.34 -3.45 -13.25
N GLU A 50 -10.63 -3.41 -11.95
CA GLU A 50 -11.98 -3.23 -11.43
C GLU A 50 -12.60 -1.88 -11.82
N PHE A 51 -11.79 -0.83 -12.06
CA PHE A 51 -12.32 0.45 -12.56
C PHE A 51 -12.95 0.32 -13.94
N LEU A 52 -12.36 -0.49 -14.83
CA LEU A 52 -12.96 -0.78 -16.15
C LEU A 52 -14.28 -1.55 -16.00
N ARG A 53 -14.30 -2.55 -15.12
CA ARG A 53 -15.52 -3.33 -14.84
C ARG A 53 -16.64 -2.44 -14.35
N TRP A 54 -16.42 -1.65 -13.30
CA TRP A 54 -17.45 -0.76 -12.75
C TRP A 54 -17.88 0.32 -13.72
N PHE A 55 -16.96 0.84 -14.52
CA PHE A 55 -17.29 1.80 -15.58
C PHE A 55 -18.19 1.15 -16.63
N TYR A 56 -17.89 -0.07 -17.06
CA TYR A 56 -18.71 -0.83 -17.99
C TYR A 56 -20.12 -1.07 -17.41
N ASP A 57 -20.22 -1.56 -16.19
CA ASP A 57 -21.48 -1.80 -15.49
C ASP A 57 -22.36 -0.54 -15.43
N MET A 58 -21.75 0.62 -15.08
CA MET A 58 -22.48 1.89 -14.99
C MET A 58 -22.88 2.45 -16.35
N LYS A 59 -21.98 2.38 -17.33
CA LYS A 59 -22.12 3.10 -18.60
C LYS A 59 -22.88 2.32 -19.65
N PHE A 60 -22.66 1.02 -19.73
CA PHE A 60 -23.20 0.16 -20.79
C PHE A 60 -24.34 -0.73 -20.28
N GLU A 61 -24.26 -1.24 -19.08
CA GLU A 61 -25.33 -2.01 -18.45
C GLU A 61 -26.36 -1.13 -17.72
N GLY A 62 -26.08 0.15 -17.54
CA GLY A 62 -26.99 1.10 -16.90
C GLY A 62 -27.23 0.85 -15.40
N ARG A 63 -26.30 0.16 -14.73
CA ARG A 63 -26.41 -0.19 -13.32
C ARG A 63 -26.24 1.02 -12.42
N GLY A 64 -27.03 1.09 -11.34
CA GLY A 64 -26.92 2.17 -10.35
C GLY A 64 -25.65 2.04 -9.50
N VAL A 65 -24.99 3.17 -9.23
CA VAL A 65 -23.76 3.21 -8.38
C VAL A 65 -23.97 2.55 -7.02
N VAL A 66 -25.14 2.80 -6.39
CA VAL A 66 -25.48 2.23 -5.07
C VAL A 66 -25.66 0.72 -5.14
N ASP A 67 -26.24 0.22 -6.23
CA ASP A 67 -26.46 -1.21 -6.43
C ASP A 67 -25.12 -1.95 -6.61
N ILE A 68 -24.21 -1.36 -7.38
CA ILE A 68 -22.85 -1.89 -7.56
C ILE A 68 -22.12 -1.90 -6.21
N ILE A 69 -22.15 -0.79 -5.45
CA ILE A 69 -21.51 -0.73 -4.12
C ILE A 69 -22.05 -1.83 -3.21
N ARG A 70 -23.39 -1.97 -3.16
CA ARG A 70 -24.03 -2.97 -2.30
C ARG A 70 -23.62 -4.39 -2.68
N GLU A 71 -23.62 -4.70 -3.97
CA GLU A 71 -23.23 -6.02 -4.46
C GLU A 71 -21.80 -6.35 -4.09
N TRP A 72 -20.87 -5.43 -4.38
CA TRP A 72 -19.45 -5.66 -4.12
C TRP A 72 -19.14 -5.78 -2.63
N ILE A 73 -19.78 -4.98 -1.77
CA ILE A 73 -19.64 -5.14 -0.32
C ILE A 73 -20.16 -6.50 0.14
N ILE A 74 -21.31 -6.94 -0.35
CA ILE A 74 -21.88 -8.23 0.06
C ILE A 74 -20.97 -9.39 -0.38
N LYS A 75 -20.45 -9.37 -1.60
CA LYS A 75 -19.53 -10.40 -2.10
C LYS A 75 -18.20 -10.41 -1.33
N ASP A 76 -17.67 -9.22 -1.04
CA ASP A 76 -16.42 -9.13 -0.29
C ASP A 76 -16.56 -9.66 1.14
N LEU A 77 -17.72 -9.47 1.77
CA LEU A 77 -18.01 -10.00 3.10
C LEU A 77 -17.96 -11.54 3.20
N ASP A 78 -18.05 -12.24 2.09
CA ASP A 78 -17.85 -13.71 2.05
C ASP A 78 -16.38 -14.10 2.24
N TRP A 79 -15.44 -13.16 2.01
CA TRP A 79 -14.00 -13.40 2.05
C TRP A 79 -13.23 -12.46 2.98
N ARG A 80 -13.68 -11.18 3.06
CA ARG A 80 -12.93 -10.09 3.72
C ARG A 80 -13.86 -9.05 4.31
N TYR A 81 -13.31 -8.16 5.15
CA TYR A 81 -14.03 -7.04 5.72
C TYR A 81 -13.42 -5.71 5.27
N GLU A 82 -13.84 -5.19 4.13
CA GLU A 82 -13.34 -3.94 3.56
C GLU A 82 -14.48 -3.05 2.99
N PRO A 83 -15.57 -2.76 3.72
CA PRO A 83 -16.78 -2.14 3.15
C PRO A 83 -16.54 -0.73 2.58
N LEU A 84 -15.61 0.04 3.14
CA LEU A 84 -15.26 1.37 2.62
C LEU A 84 -14.27 1.31 1.45
N TYR A 85 -13.57 0.21 1.24
CA TYR A 85 -12.71 0.01 0.09
C TYR A 85 -13.50 0.11 -1.22
N TYR A 86 -14.49 -0.77 -1.40
CA TYR A 86 -15.32 -0.76 -2.59
C TYR A 86 -16.16 0.50 -2.70
N THR A 87 -16.73 0.99 -1.59
CA THR A 87 -17.48 2.26 -1.59
C THR A 87 -16.65 3.39 -2.17
N ASN A 88 -15.43 3.59 -1.68
CA ASN A 88 -14.56 4.68 -2.14
C ASN A 88 -14.16 4.52 -3.61
N ARG A 89 -13.78 3.31 -4.02
CA ARG A 89 -13.31 3.03 -5.38
C ARG A 89 -14.42 3.16 -6.42
N ILE A 90 -15.61 2.62 -6.13
CA ILE A 90 -16.76 2.71 -7.04
C ILE A 90 -17.23 4.17 -7.15
N LEU A 91 -17.26 4.93 -6.05
CA LEU A 91 -17.55 6.36 -6.10
C LEU A 91 -16.48 7.12 -6.90
N SER A 92 -15.20 6.78 -6.74
CA SER A 92 -14.12 7.37 -7.53
C SER A 92 -14.28 7.04 -9.01
N CYS A 93 -14.68 5.79 -9.33
CA CYS A 93 -14.98 5.39 -10.70
C CYS A 93 -16.16 6.16 -11.29
N ALA A 94 -17.22 6.36 -10.53
CA ALA A 94 -18.36 7.17 -10.96
C ALA A 94 -17.98 8.64 -11.25
N LEU A 95 -16.95 9.19 -10.56
CA LEU A 95 -16.46 10.55 -10.74
C LEU A 95 -15.42 10.68 -11.86
N PHE A 96 -14.49 9.75 -11.95
CA PHE A 96 -13.30 9.85 -12.81
C PHE A 96 -13.38 8.97 -14.05
N GLY A 97 -14.31 8.02 -14.09
CA GLY A 97 -14.41 7.03 -15.17
C GLY A 97 -13.13 6.20 -15.30
N ILE A 98 -12.64 6.07 -16.51
CA ILE A 98 -11.42 5.35 -16.86
C ILE A 98 -10.17 6.26 -16.95
N ASN A 99 -10.26 7.53 -16.51
CA ASN A 99 -9.12 8.43 -16.52
C ASN A 99 -8.23 8.19 -15.30
N LEU A 100 -7.17 7.39 -15.48
CA LEU A 100 -6.29 6.94 -14.42
C LEU A 100 -5.42 8.05 -13.81
N GLU A 101 -5.21 9.16 -14.51
CA GLU A 101 -4.46 10.30 -13.98
C GLU A 101 -5.13 10.88 -12.72
N TYR A 102 -6.46 10.97 -12.69
CA TYR A 102 -7.18 11.49 -11.54
C TYR A 102 -7.02 10.59 -10.30
N TYR A 103 -6.98 9.27 -10.48
CA TYR A 103 -6.70 8.33 -9.38
C TYR A 103 -5.26 8.49 -8.88
N SER A 104 -4.29 8.64 -9.78
CA SER A 104 -2.88 8.85 -9.44
C SER A 104 -2.68 10.17 -8.70
N ILE A 105 -3.36 11.25 -9.11
CA ILE A 105 -3.34 12.54 -8.42
C ILE A 105 -3.97 12.42 -7.03
N LEU A 106 -5.16 11.81 -6.92
CA LEU A 106 -5.83 11.61 -5.63
C LEU A 106 -4.92 10.86 -4.66
N LYS A 107 -4.34 9.74 -5.09
CA LYS A 107 -3.42 8.94 -4.29
C LYS A 107 -2.16 9.73 -3.87
N SER A 108 -1.61 10.53 -4.77
CA SER A 108 -0.48 11.42 -4.46
C SER A 108 -0.84 12.46 -3.39
N VAL A 109 -2.05 13.03 -3.45
CA VAL A 109 -2.56 13.96 -2.43
C VAL A 109 -2.73 13.26 -1.08
N GLU A 110 -3.24 12.02 -1.05
CA GLU A 110 -3.38 11.23 0.17
C GLU A 110 -2.03 10.99 0.85
N VAL A 111 -1.01 10.64 0.11
CA VAL A 111 0.34 10.42 0.62
C VAL A 111 1.00 11.74 1.06
N PHE A 112 0.80 12.81 0.30
CA PHE A 112 1.27 14.16 0.67
C PHE A 112 0.68 14.60 2.02
N LEU A 113 -0.62 14.45 2.22
CA LEU A 113 -1.27 14.76 3.49
C LEU A 113 -0.79 13.84 4.62
N SER A 114 -0.57 12.55 4.34
CA SER A 114 0.01 11.60 5.30
C SER A 114 1.38 12.06 5.79
N CYS A 115 2.23 12.55 4.87
CA CYS A 115 3.55 13.10 5.21
C CYS A 115 3.44 14.28 6.19
N ILE A 116 2.50 15.20 5.94
CA ILE A 116 2.25 16.36 6.80
C ILE A 116 1.77 15.92 8.20
N PHE A 117 0.79 15.01 8.28
CA PHE A 117 0.29 14.53 9.56
C PHE A 117 1.34 13.74 10.35
N LEU A 118 2.14 12.90 9.70
CA LEU A 118 3.26 12.19 10.34
C LEU A 118 4.30 13.18 10.85
N TYR A 119 4.65 14.21 10.07
CA TYR A 119 5.56 15.26 10.53
C TYR A 119 5.07 15.93 11.81
N TYR A 120 3.82 16.41 11.83
CA TYR A 120 3.28 17.08 13.01
C TYR A 120 3.09 16.11 14.18
N SER A 121 2.81 14.84 13.94
CA SER A 121 2.83 13.79 14.96
C SER A 121 4.23 13.66 15.57
N GLY A 122 5.27 13.61 14.75
CA GLY A 122 6.65 13.62 15.22
C GLY A 122 7.00 14.84 16.07
N ARG A 123 6.49 16.04 15.70
CA ARG A 123 6.64 17.27 16.49
C ARG A 123 5.97 17.16 17.87
N LEU A 124 4.76 16.64 17.92
CA LEU A 124 4.01 16.43 19.16
C LEU A 124 4.64 15.36 20.06
N MET A 125 5.28 14.37 19.49
CA MET A 125 6.06 13.36 20.21
C MET A 125 7.38 13.90 20.77
N GLY A 126 7.72 15.17 20.53
CA GLY A 126 8.93 15.85 21.02
C GLY A 126 10.12 15.83 20.04
N GLY A 127 9.92 15.40 18.82
CA GLY A 127 10.92 15.48 17.74
C GLY A 127 11.22 16.93 17.36
N ASN A 128 12.48 17.24 17.04
CA ASN A 128 12.82 18.50 16.39
C ASN A 128 12.34 18.48 14.92
N LYS A 129 12.47 19.60 14.19
CA LYS A 129 11.97 19.73 12.81
C LYS A 129 12.56 18.68 11.87
N ILE A 130 13.89 18.48 11.96
CA ILE A 130 14.61 17.53 11.10
C ILE A 130 14.18 16.10 11.41
N ASN A 131 14.18 15.70 12.69
CA ASN A 131 13.79 14.34 13.08
C ASN A 131 12.33 14.04 12.73
N SER A 132 11.43 15.02 12.86
CA SER A 132 10.02 14.84 12.50
C SER A 132 9.83 14.67 10.99
N PHE A 133 10.61 15.40 10.17
CA PHE A 133 10.58 15.21 8.72
C PHE A 133 11.21 13.87 8.30
N LEU A 134 12.36 13.51 8.90
CA LEU A 134 13.00 12.21 8.66
C LEU A 134 12.08 11.04 9.03
N PHE A 135 11.35 11.17 10.14
CA PHE A 135 10.33 10.18 10.52
C PHE A 135 9.26 10.03 9.43
N ALA A 136 8.65 11.14 8.99
CA ALA A 136 7.63 11.10 7.95
C ALA A 136 8.18 10.55 6.63
N ALA A 137 9.34 11.03 6.19
CA ALA A 137 9.96 10.62 4.94
C ALA A 137 10.33 9.12 4.94
N LEU A 138 10.97 8.62 6.00
CA LEU A 138 11.32 7.19 6.11
C LEU A 138 10.10 6.28 6.25
N SER A 139 9.02 6.74 6.86
CA SER A 139 7.77 5.99 6.94
C SER A 139 7.16 5.73 5.55
N LEU A 140 7.36 6.65 4.61
CA LEU A 140 6.71 6.65 3.31
C LEU A 140 7.62 6.24 2.14
N THR A 141 8.95 6.25 2.30
CA THR A 141 9.91 5.85 1.26
C THR A 141 10.40 4.41 1.48
N GLY A 142 10.98 3.80 0.44
CA GLY A 142 11.43 2.40 0.46
C GLY A 142 10.48 1.51 -0.36
N TYR A 143 10.50 0.21 -0.13
CA TYR A 143 9.61 -0.74 -0.83
C TYR A 143 8.12 -0.49 -0.54
N GLN A 144 7.78 -0.05 0.66
CA GLN A 144 6.42 0.34 1.02
C GLN A 144 5.86 1.50 0.19
N SER A 145 6.71 2.23 -0.52
CA SER A 145 6.27 3.30 -1.43
C SER A 145 5.46 2.78 -2.62
N ALA A 146 5.48 1.47 -2.87
CA ALA A 146 4.68 0.85 -3.92
C ALA A 146 3.18 1.21 -3.83
N VAL A 147 2.66 1.51 -2.64
CA VAL A 147 1.26 1.94 -2.47
C VAL A 147 0.95 3.28 -3.16
N TRP A 148 1.96 4.08 -3.52
CA TRP A 148 1.77 5.37 -4.16
C TRP A 148 1.55 5.24 -5.66
N TRP A 149 2.17 4.21 -6.25
CA TRP A 149 2.14 3.98 -7.69
C TRP A 149 0.99 3.06 -8.10
N LYS A 150 0.65 2.08 -7.27
CA LYS A 150 -0.44 1.13 -7.50
C LYS A 150 -1.80 1.78 -7.25
N LEU A 151 -2.68 1.81 -8.25
CA LEU A 151 -3.95 2.52 -8.16
C LEU A 151 -5.00 1.78 -7.35
N GLY A 152 -5.03 0.45 -7.43
CA GLY A 152 -5.99 -0.37 -6.71
C GLY A 152 -5.87 -0.36 -5.18
N PRO A 153 -4.67 -0.62 -4.61
CA PRO A 153 -4.52 -0.81 -3.17
C PRO A 153 -4.93 0.38 -2.31
N GLN A 154 -5.60 0.12 -1.19
CA GLN A 154 -6.16 1.13 -0.28
C GLN A 154 -5.24 1.52 0.89
N GLU A 155 -4.04 1.01 0.95
CA GLU A 155 -3.08 1.33 2.02
C GLU A 155 -2.74 2.82 2.08
N ALA A 156 -2.86 3.55 0.97
CA ALA A 156 -2.66 5.01 0.96
C ALA A 156 -3.74 5.73 1.79
N GLN A 157 -5.02 5.37 1.58
CA GLN A 157 -6.17 5.89 2.36
C GLN A 157 -6.03 5.54 3.84
N CYS A 158 -5.71 4.27 4.14
CA CYS A 158 -5.49 3.83 5.51
C CYS A 158 -4.35 4.58 6.18
N THR A 159 -3.26 4.86 5.47
CA THR A 159 -2.12 5.63 5.99
C THR A 159 -2.50 7.07 6.27
N LEU A 160 -3.29 7.69 5.40
CA LEU A 160 -3.82 9.04 5.63
C LEU A 160 -4.70 9.07 6.89
N LEU A 161 -5.64 8.13 7.01
CA LEU A 161 -6.55 8.05 8.15
C LEU A 161 -5.81 7.73 9.45
N PHE A 162 -4.84 6.81 9.42
CA PHE A 162 -3.99 6.51 10.56
C PHE A 162 -3.20 7.75 11.01
N SER A 163 -2.50 8.41 10.08
CA SER A 163 -1.66 9.57 10.38
C SER A 163 -2.47 10.78 10.89
N ALA A 164 -3.64 11.03 10.29
CA ALA A 164 -4.56 12.07 10.74
C ALA A 164 -5.17 11.74 12.12
N GLY A 165 -5.63 10.51 12.31
CA GLY A 165 -6.16 10.01 13.59
C GLY A 165 -5.13 10.05 14.70
N PHE A 166 -3.90 9.64 14.41
CA PHE A 166 -2.78 9.68 15.35
C PHE A 166 -2.40 11.13 15.71
N TYR A 167 -2.34 12.02 14.73
CA TYR A 167 -2.13 13.46 14.97
C TYR A 167 -3.23 14.05 15.86
N CYS A 168 -4.50 13.77 15.56
CA CYS A 168 -5.63 14.25 16.37
C CYS A 168 -5.57 13.70 17.80
N MET A 169 -5.24 12.42 17.96
CA MET A 169 -5.05 11.80 19.28
C MET A 169 -3.93 12.53 20.06
N LEU A 170 -2.78 12.77 19.46
CA LEU A 170 -1.66 13.48 20.09
C LEU A 170 -2.05 14.91 20.47
N LYS A 171 -2.79 15.62 19.61
CA LYS A 171 -3.34 16.94 19.92
C LYS A 171 -4.30 16.93 21.11
N TRP A 172 -5.15 15.91 21.18
CA TRP A 172 -6.03 15.72 22.33
C TRP A 172 -5.22 15.47 23.62
N LEU A 173 -4.22 14.60 23.56
CA LEU A 173 -3.35 14.29 24.70
C LEU A 173 -2.58 15.51 25.21
N ASP A 174 -2.20 16.43 24.29
CA ASP A 174 -1.48 17.67 24.61
C ASP A 174 -2.39 18.73 25.27
N ASN A 175 -3.58 18.97 24.71
CA ASN A 175 -4.42 20.13 25.07
C ASN A 175 -5.80 19.77 25.65
N ASN A 176 -6.15 18.49 25.77
CA ASN A 176 -7.42 17.95 26.31
C ASN A 176 -8.70 18.46 25.61
N ARG A 177 -8.60 19.02 24.38
CA ARG A 177 -9.80 19.48 23.64
C ARG A 177 -10.53 18.29 23.03
N ILE A 178 -11.79 18.08 23.43
CA ILE A 178 -12.63 16.94 23.03
C ILE A 178 -12.77 16.80 21.50
N GLY A 179 -12.80 17.91 20.74
CA GLY A 179 -12.91 17.85 19.28
C GLY A 179 -11.78 17.08 18.62
N TRP A 180 -10.56 17.13 19.16
CA TRP A 180 -9.44 16.33 18.66
C TRP A 180 -9.61 14.83 18.97
N ALA A 181 -10.14 14.49 20.13
CA ALA A 181 -10.46 13.09 20.45
C ALA A 181 -11.53 12.53 19.51
N ILE A 182 -12.60 13.31 19.26
CA ILE A 182 -13.65 12.93 18.31
C ILE A 182 -13.05 12.75 16.90
N GLY A 183 -12.22 13.69 16.44
CA GLY A 183 -11.54 13.58 15.15
C GLY A 183 -10.67 12.32 15.04
N SER A 184 -9.96 11.93 16.11
CA SER A 184 -9.17 10.70 16.11
C SER A 184 -10.05 9.45 16.08
N ILE A 185 -11.15 9.42 16.82
CA ILE A 185 -12.09 8.29 16.84
C ILE A 185 -12.71 8.09 15.46
N ILE A 186 -13.18 9.18 14.82
CA ILE A 186 -13.74 9.11 13.47
C ILE A 186 -12.70 8.58 12.48
N ALA A 187 -11.47 9.12 12.51
CA ALA A 187 -10.41 8.68 11.61
C ALA A 187 -10.06 7.19 11.79
N PHE A 188 -9.96 6.71 13.02
CA PHE A 188 -9.70 5.28 13.29
C PHE A 188 -10.90 4.40 12.94
N PHE A 189 -12.12 4.84 13.19
CA PHE A 189 -13.32 4.13 12.77
C PHE A 189 -13.35 3.95 11.26
N VAL A 190 -13.15 5.02 10.51
CA VAL A 190 -13.11 4.99 9.04
C VAL A 190 -11.95 4.09 8.56
N MET A 191 -10.74 4.23 9.12
CA MET A 191 -9.59 3.39 8.80
C MET A 191 -9.87 1.90 8.96
N CYS A 192 -10.51 1.52 10.06
CA CYS A 192 -10.84 0.11 10.34
C CYS A 192 -11.86 -0.50 9.37
N ASN A 193 -12.58 0.32 8.61
CA ASN A 193 -13.53 -0.13 7.59
C ASN A 193 -12.93 -0.15 6.18
N TYR A 194 -11.63 0.22 6.03
CA TYR A 194 -10.92 0.18 4.75
C TYR A 194 -10.10 -1.08 4.57
N LYS A 195 -9.36 -1.52 5.63
CA LYS A 195 -8.44 -2.66 5.50
C LYS A 195 -8.15 -3.33 6.83
N GLU A 196 -8.25 -4.64 6.85
CA GLU A 196 -8.04 -5.46 8.07
C GLU A 196 -6.65 -5.28 8.67
N SER A 197 -5.61 -5.13 7.84
CA SER A 197 -4.23 -4.95 8.29
C SER A 197 -4.00 -3.68 9.12
N PHE A 198 -4.88 -2.70 9.02
CA PHE A 198 -4.82 -1.48 9.81
C PHE A 198 -5.67 -1.54 11.10
N ILE A 199 -6.66 -2.43 11.17
CA ILE A 199 -7.48 -2.65 12.37
C ILE A 199 -6.58 -3.03 13.54
N ILE A 200 -5.63 -3.92 13.31
CA ILE A 200 -4.71 -4.43 14.33
C ILE A 200 -3.64 -3.42 14.78
N LEU A 201 -3.66 -2.18 14.26
CA LEU A 201 -2.91 -1.05 14.83
C LEU A 201 -3.64 -0.38 16.00
N ILE A 202 -4.93 -0.65 16.22
CA ILE A 202 -5.69 -0.07 17.33
C ILE A 202 -5.08 -0.41 18.72
N PRO A 203 -4.62 -1.63 18.99
CA PRO A 203 -3.88 -1.91 20.22
C PRO A 203 -2.66 -1.00 20.42
N PHE A 204 -1.89 -0.68 19.37
CA PHE A 204 -0.81 0.30 19.45
C PHE A 204 -1.33 1.68 19.85
N VAL A 205 -2.44 2.14 19.27
CA VAL A 205 -3.05 3.44 19.59
C VAL A 205 -3.39 3.52 21.07
N LEU A 206 -4.04 2.49 21.62
CA LEU A 206 -4.42 2.43 23.02
C LEU A 206 -3.19 2.36 23.95
N LEU A 207 -2.20 1.55 23.61
CA LEU A 207 -0.93 1.48 24.34
C LEU A 207 -0.18 2.80 24.31
N TYR A 208 -0.22 3.53 23.18
CA TYR A 208 0.41 4.83 23.07
C TYR A 208 -0.24 5.89 23.97
N VAL A 209 -1.58 5.88 24.10
CA VAL A 209 -2.29 6.76 25.05
C VAL A 209 -1.77 6.53 26.46
N LEU A 210 -1.63 5.28 26.88
CA LEU A 210 -1.08 4.90 28.18
C LEU A 210 0.38 5.35 28.34
N TYR A 211 1.22 5.07 27.35
CA TYR A 211 2.62 5.48 27.33
C TYR A 211 2.78 6.99 27.46
N HIS A 212 1.98 7.78 26.74
CA HIS A 212 2.04 9.24 26.78
C HIS A 212 1.80 9.79 28.19
N ASP A 213 0.84 9.23 28.93
CA ASP A 213 0.54 9.68 30.28
C ASP A 213 1.69 9.34 31.26
N PHE A 214 2.30 8.15 31.15
CA PHE A 214 3.50 7.81 31.91
C PHE A 214 4.70 8.71 31.59
N ASP A 215 4.96 8.94 30.31
CA ASP A 215 6.07 9.78 29.86
C ASP A 215 5.90 11.24 30.29
N LYS A 216 4.66 11.75 30.29
CA LYS A 216 4.34 13.14 30.65
C LYS A 216 4.44 13.40 32.16
N TYR A 217 3.95 12.47 32.99
CA TYR A 217 3.87 12.65 34.43
C TYR A 217 5.11 12.08 35.14
N GLY A 218 5.93 11.29 34.48
CA GLY A 218 7.13 10.66 35.06
C GLY A 218 6.80 9.63 36.13
N ASP A 219 5.57 9.07 36.10
CA ASP A 219 5.11 8.09 37.07
C ASP A 219 5.87 6.76 36.90
N GLU A 220 6.16 6.11 38.02
CA GLU A 220 6.65 4.73 37.99
C GLU A 220 5.56 3.79 37.45
N ILE A 221 5.98 2.81 36.64
CA ILE A 221 5.06 1.81 36.09
C ILE A 221 4.69 0.83 37.20
N SER A 222 3.58 1.13 37.86
CA SER A 222 2.92 0.25 38.82
C SER A 222 1.51 -0.06 38.35
N TRP A 223 0.96 -1.19 38.75
CA TRP A 223 -0.42 -1.57 38.42
C TRP A 223 -1.44 -0.48 38.82
N LEU A 224 -1.20 0.17 39.92
CA LEU A 224 -2.06 1.26 40.42
C LEU A 224 -2.03 2.48 39.50
N ASN A 225 -0.84 2.88 39.02
CA ASN A 225 -0.70 4.00 38.13
C ASN A 225 -1.24 3.68 36.74
N VAL A 226 -1.04 2.45 36.24
CA VAL A 226 -1.67 1.97 34.99
C VAL A 226 -3.18 2.12 35.06
N TRP A 227 -3.79 1.59 36.16
CA TRP A 227 -5.23 1.67 36.34
C TRP A 227 -5.74 3.10 36.47
N LYS A 228 -5.03 3.95 37.20
CA LYS A 228 -5.35 5.38 37.35
C LYS A 228 -5.35 6.09 35.98
N ASN A 229 -4.35 5.85 35.15
CA ASN A 229 -4.23 6.46 33.85
C ASN A 229 -5.33 5.95 32.88
N ILE A 230 -5.59 4.65 32.87
CA ILE A 230 -6.72 4.09 32.09
C ILE A 230 -8.04 4.72 32.54
N LYS A 231 -8.28 4.80 33.84
CA LYS A 231 -9.53 5.35 34.41
C LYS A 231 -9.74 6.81 34.06
N SER A 232 -8.65 7.61 33.97
CA SER A 232 -8.72 9.03 33.60
C SER A 232 -9.18 9.27 32.16
N ARG A 233 -9.00 8.27 31.28
CA ARG A 233 -9.36 8.32 29.87
C ARG A 233 -10.28 7.16 29.45
N LEU A 234 -11.00 6.57 30.41
CA LEU A 234 -11.77 5.35 30.24
C LEU A 234 -12.74 5.41 29.05
N TRP A 235 -13.41 6.54 28.87
CA TRP A 235 -14.36 6.72 27.77
C TRP A 235 -13.70 6.54 26.39
N TYR A 236 -12.46 7.04 26.20
CA TYR A 236 -11.72 6.89 24.95
C TYR A 236 -11.33 5.43 24.70
N TYR A 237 -10.81 4.75 25.76
CA TYR A 237 -10.49 3.33 25.68
C TYR A 237 -11.74 2.48 25.37
N LEU A 238 -12.88 2.81 25.98
CA LEU A 238 -14.13 2.09 25.72
C LEU A 238 -14.60 2.29 24.29
N ILE A 239 -14.62 3.51 23.76
CA ILE A 239 -15.09 3.77 22.39
C ILE A 239 -14.14 3.13 21.37
N VAL A 240 -12.85 3.44 21.41
CA VAL A 240 -11.88 2.92 20.43
C VAL A 240 -11.72 1.40 20.57
N GLY A 241 -11.70 0.89 21.79
CA GLY A 241 -11.66 -0.54 22.07
C GLY A 241 -12.94 -1.27 21.62
N SER A 242 -14.12 -0.65 21.73
CA SER A 242 -15.37 -1.21 21.23
C SER A 242 -15.41 -1.26 19.71
N ILE A 243 -14.93 -0.22 19.01
CA ILE A 243 -14.80 -0.22 17.55
C ILE A 243 -13.94 -1.43 17.13
N PHE A 244 -12.77 -1.58 17.73
CA PHE A 244 -11.88 -2.71 17.47
C PHE A 244 -12.57 -4.05 17.74
N ALA A 245 -13.16 -4.22 18.92
CA ALA A 245 -13.80 -5.48 19.32
C ALA A 245 -14.97 -5.86 18.42
N VAL A 246 -15.83 -4.89 18.05
CA VAL A 246 -16.99 -5.15 17.18
C VAL A 246 -16.53 -5.57 15.78
N ILE A 247 -15.56 -4.87 15.19
CA ILE A 247 -15.08 -5.21 13.86
C ILE A 247 -14.36 -6.56 13.86
N ILE A 248 -13.52 -6.84 14.87
CA ILE A 248 -12.88 -8.15 14.99
C ILE A 248 -13.93 -9.27 15.19
N MET A 249 -14.99 -9.02 15.95
CA MET A 249 -16.09 -10.00 16.07
C MET A 249 -16.79 -10.23 14.71
N ILE A 250 -17.03 -9.18 13.93
CA ILE A 250 -17.60 -9.33 12.58
C ILE A 250 -16.66 -10.19 11.72
N ILE A 251 -15.37 -9.91 11.71
CA ILE A 251 -14.37 -10.69 10.96
C ILE A 251 -14.38 -12.15 11.40
N ILE A 252 -14.32 -12.43 12.69
CA ILE A 252 -14.21 -13.81 13.21
C ILE A 252 -15.51 -14.60 12.98
N PHE A 253 -16.67 -14.00 13.25
CA PHE A 253 -17.94 -14.74 13.28
C PHE A 253 -18.72 -14.68 11.97
N TYR A 254 -18.49 -13.71 11.12
CA TYR A 254 -19.21 -13.54 9.88
C TYR A 254 -18.35 -13.83 8.64
N VAL A 255 -17.12 -13.28 8.59
CA VAL A 255 -16.22 -13.42 7.44
C VAL A 255 -15.31 -14.65 7.59
N GLY A 256 -14.84 -14.92 8.79
CA GLY A 256 -13.65 -15.72 9.08
C GLY A 256 -13.79 -17.23 9.01
N VAL A 257 -14.81 -17.75 8.36
CA VAL A 257 -14.99 -19.21 8.20
C VAL A 257 -14.72 -19.66 6.76
N ASN A 258 -14.56 -18.73 5.86
CA ASN A 258 -14.31 -19.04 4.45
C ASN A 258 -12.79 -19.01 4.19
N ASP A 259 -12.32 -20.08 3.58
CA ASP A 259 -10.91 -20.42 3.31
C ASP A 259 -10.16 -19.38 2.46
N TYR A 260 -9.90 -18.20 3.04
CA TYR A 260 -8.90 -17.31 2.47
C TYR A 260 -7.51 -17.75 2.96
N ASP A 261 -6.98 -18.79 2.34
CA ASP A 261 -5.79 -19.55 2.71
C ASP A 261 -4.48 -18.74 2.82
N MET A 262 -4.49 -17.43 2.54
CA MET A 262 -3.26 -16.64 2.45
C MET A 262 -3.11 -15.56 3.53
N VAL A 263 -4.15 -15.25 4.29
CA VAL A 263 -4.13 -14.12 5.25
C VAL A 263 -4.59 -14.57 6.63
N GLY A 264 -3.81 -14.26 7.65
CA GLY A 264 -4.12 -14.56 9.04
C GLY A 264 -3.28 -15.67 9.66
N LEU A 265 -3.67 -16.08 10.85
CA LEU A 265 -3.08 -17.23 11.55
C LEU A 265 -3.93 -18.47 11.26
N ASP A 266 -3.33 -19.41 10.58
CA ASP A 266 -3.87 -20.75 10.38
C ASP A 266 -3.17 -21.74 11.32
N ALA A 267 -3.94 -22.45 12.13
CA ALA A 267 -3.42 -23.46 13.06
C ALA A 267 -2.81 -24.68 12.33
N SER A 268 -3.18 -24.92 11.08
CA SER A 268 -2.63 -25.99 10.25
C SER A 268 -1.22 -25.66 9.71
N VAL A 269 -0.88 -24.35 9.60
CA VAL A 269 0.39 -23.89 9.07
C VAL A 269 1.47 -23.92 10.16
N PRO A 270 2.58 -24.62 9.95
CA PRO A 270 3.67 -24.67 10.91
C PRO A 270 4.22 -23.27 11.20
N TRP A 271 4.44 -22.95 12.49
CA TRP A 271 5.03 -21.67 12.91
C TRP A 271 6.34 -21.30 12.19
N LYS A 272 7.06 -22.33 11.71
CA LYS A 272 8.27 -22.16 10.91
C LYS A 272 8.03 -21.30 9.67
N VAL A 273 6.87 -21.42 9.00
CA VAL A 273 6.51 -20.64 7.81
C VAL A 273 6.49 -19.15 8.13
N TYR A 274 5.84 -18.76 9.23
CA TYR A 274 5.78 -17.36 9.69
C TYR A 274 7.16 -16.78 10.02
N VAL A 275 8.01 -17.60 10.64
CA VAL A 275 9.39 -17.19 10.96
C VAL A 275 10.22 -17.03 9.68
N GLU A 276 10.06 -17.91 8.72
CA GLU A 276 10.76 -17.84 7.42
C GLU A 276 10.30 -16.63 6.61
N ALA A 277 9.00 -16.36 6.53
CA ALA A 277 8.46 -15.18 5.88
C ALA A 277 8.99 -13.88 6.51
N PHE A 278 9.08 -13.81 7.83
CA PHE A 278 9.67 -12.66 8.51
C PHE A 278 11.18 -12.53 8.25
N LYS A 279 11.92 -13.63 8.22
CA LYS A 279 13.36 -13.63 7.86
C LYS A 279 13.55 -13.16 6.42
N ASP A 280 12.71 -13.63 5.50
CA ASP A 280 12.73 -13.20 4.11
C ASP A 280 12.48 -11.69 4.02
N ALA A 281 11.44 -11.17 4.68
CA ALA A 281 11.15 -9.74 4.72
C ALA A 281 12.33 -8.91 5.26
N LEU A 282 13.04 -9.39 6.29
CA LEU A 282 14.24 -8.73 6.81
C LEU A 282 15.41 -8.73 5.81
N GLN A 283 15.48 -9.71 4.93
CA GLN A 283 16.56 -9.82 3.94
C GLN A 283 16.23 -9.07 2.63
N THR A 284 14.95 -8.91 2.32
CA THR A 284 14.43 -8.26 1.11
C THR A 284 13.97 -6.84 1.39
N ASP A 285 12.71 -6.65 1.70
CA ASP A 285 12.03 -5.36 1.77
C ASP A 285 12.41 -4.53 3.00
N LEU A 286 12.66 -5.18 4.13
CA LEU A 286 13.13 -4.54 5.36
C LEU A 286 14.66 -4.51 5.50
N LYS A 287 15.41 -4.94 4.49
CA LYS A 287 16.88 -5.13 4.57
C LYS A 287 17.65 -3.90 5.04
N TRP A 288 17.23 -2.70 4.65
CA TRP A 288 17.92 -1.48 5.07
C TRP A 288 17.64 -1.14 6.53
N TYR A 289 16.40 -1.34 7.01
CA TYR A 289 16.07 -1.23 8.42
C TYR A 289 16.80 -2.26 9.26
N TYR A 290 16.88 -3.50 8.78
CA TYR A 290 17.62 -4.56 9.44
C TYR A 290 19.12 -4.25 9.56
N ARG A 291 19.76 -3.87 8.46
CA ARG A 291 21.20 -3.51 8.45
C ARG A 291 21.49 -2.31 9.35
N PHE A 292 20.64 -1.29 9.30
CA PHE A 292 20.76 -0.15 10.19
C PHE A 292 20.50 -0.56 11.64
N GLY A 293 19.54 -1.40 11.92
CA GLY A 293 19.23 -1.94 13.25
C GLY A 293 20.40 -2.70 13.86
N VAL A 294 21.10 -3.53 13.08
CA VAL A 294 22.31 -4.23 13.51
C VAL A 294 23.42 -3.24 13.87
N LEU A 295 23.70 -2.25 13.01
CA LEU A 295 24.67 -1.20 13.30
C LEU A 295 24.31 -0.42 14.57
N PHE A 296 23.04 -0.06 14.71
CA PHE A 296 22.52 0.63 15.89
C PHE A 296 22.68 -0.20 17.16
N PHE A 297 22.37 -1.50 17.09
CA PHE A 297 22.53 -2.41 18.22
C PHE A 297 23.98 -2.52 18.65
N LEU A 298 24.92 -2.64 17.72
CA LEU A 298 26.37 -2.63 18.02
C LEU A 298 26.80 -1.33 18.73
N ILE A 299 26.28 -0.18 18.31
CA ILE A 299 26.52 1.11 18.99
C ILE A 299 25.93 1.08 20.41
N LEU A 300 24.75 0.47 20.60
CA LEU A 300 24.04 0.42 21.88
C LEU A 300 24.61 -0.59 22.87
N LEU A 301 25.28 -1.65 22.42
CA LEU A 301 25.87 -2.63 23.32
C LEU A 301 26.74 -1.98 24.42
N THR A 302 27.37 -0.85 24.10
CA THR A 302 28.15 -0.07 25.06
C THR A 302 27.28 0.78 26.02
N TYR A 303 25.97 0.83 25.83
CA TYR A 303 24.99 1.57 26.61
C TYR A 303 23.80 0.68 27.04
N TRP A 304 24.07 -0.56 27.37
CA TRP A 304 23.06 -1.57 27.69
C TRP A 304 22.02 -1.10 28.71
N GLU A 305 22.48 -0.37 29.75
CA GLU A 305 21.58 0.18 30.78
C GLU A 305 20.59 1.23 30.23
N ASN A 306 20.98 1.94 29.17
CA ASN A 306 20.08 2.89 28.52
C ASN A 306 19.06 2.18 27.62
N LEU A 307 19.45 1.06 27.01
CA LEU A 307 18.53 0.24 26.22
C LEU A 307 17.44 -0.38 27.10
N LYS A 308 17.79 -0.87 28.29
CA LYS A 308 16.81 -1.37 29.25
C LYS A 308 15.73 -0.34 29.61
N LYS A 309 16.07 0.95 29.61
CA LYS A 309 15.10 2.04 29.87
C LYS A 309 14.14 2.30 28.69
N MET A 310 14.36 1.69 27.53
CA MET A 310 13.54 1.83 26.33
C MET A 310 12.59 0.63 26.10
N TRP A 311 12.41 -0.23 27.08
CA TRP A 311 11.61 -1.44 26.89
C TRP A 311 10.16 -1.16 26.44
N ILE A 312 9.57 -0.03 26.91
CA ILE A 312 8.21 0.35 26.50
C ILE A 312 8.18 0.79 25.04
N GLU A 313 9.15 1.61 24.62
CA GLU A 313 9.28 2.05 23.24
C GLU A 313 9.55 0.87 22.29
N ILE A 314 10.27 -0.14 22.76
CA ILE A 314 10.45 -1.41 22.04
C ILE A 314 9.11 -2.15 21.92
N LEU A 315 8.32 -2.25 23.00
CA LEU A 315 6.99 -2.86 22.96
C LEU A 315 6.03 -2.11 22.02
N LEU A 316 6.05 -0.77 22.07
CA LEU A 316 5.26 0.04 21.14
C LEU A 316 5.66 -0.21 19.68
N THR A 317 6.96 -0.35 19.41
CA THR A 317 7.45 -0.68 18.07
C THR A 317 7.00 -2.09 17.66
N ALA A 318 7.07 -3.06 18.57
CA ALA A 318 6.62 -4.42 18.32
C ALA A 318 5.12 -4.48 17.98
N ALA A 319 4.31 -3.56 18.52
CA ALA A 319 2.90 -3.46 18.18
C ALA A 319 2.61 -3.06 16.71
N PHE A 320 3.60 -2.56 15.98
CA PHE A 320 3.52 -2.41 14.51
C PHE A 320 3.98 -3.66 13.77
N LEU A 321 4.95 -4.39 14.33
CA LEU A 321 5.59 -5.52 13.65
C LEU A 321 4.78 -6.81 13.76
N ILE A 322 4.33 -7.13 14.97
CA ILE A 322 3.61 -8.37 15.26
C ILE A 322 2.37 -8.53 14.37
N PRO A 323 1.50 -7.50 14.24
CA PRO A 323 0.37 -7.57 13.35
C PRO A 323 0.69 -7.95 11.91
N GLN A 324 1.77 -7.43 11.36
CA GLN A 324 2.18 -7.73 9.99
C GLN A 324 2.61 -9.20 9.83
N ILE A 325 3.32 -9.73 10.82
CA ILE A 325 3.71 -11.14 10.83
C ILE A 325 2.47 -12.03 10.92
N VAL A 326 1.52 -11.65 11.76
CA VAL A 326 0.29 -12.42 11.98
C VAL A 326 -0.58 -12.48 10.72
N ILE A 327 -0.76 -11.35 10.04
CA ILE A 327 -1.65 -11.29 8.87
C ILE A 327 -0.97 -11.84 7.61
N PHE A 328 0.29 -11.45 7.35
CA PHE A 328 0.93 -11.72 6.07
C PHE A 328 2.00 -12.82 6.12
N GLY A 329 2.12 -13.53 7.25
CA GLY A 329 3.15 -14.54 7.43
C GLY A 329 3.02 -15.75 6.51
N GLN A 330 1.85 -16.02 5.95
CA GLN A 330 1.65 -17.07 4.94
C GLN A 330 1.91 -16.56 3.53
N ALA A 331 1.32 -15.43 3.18
CA ALA A 331 1.41 -14.83 1.83
C ALA A 331 2.77 -14.17 1.54
N GLY A 332 3.56 -13.90 2.58
CA GLY A 332 4.80 -13.12 2.50
C GLY A 332 4.61 -11.65 2.85
N ILE A 333 5.54 -11.13 3.65
CA ILE A 333 5.55 -9.75 4.13
C ILE A 333 6.36 -8.90 3.16
N LYS A 334 5.74 -8.43 2.09
CA LYS A 334 6.43 -7.73 0.98
C LYS A 334 5.81 -6.39 0.66
N GLU A 335 6.60 -5.51 0.05
CA GLU A 335 6.18 -4.22 -0.52
C GLU A 335 5.24 -3.41 0.40
N ARG A 336 4.01 -3.16 -0.07
CA ARG A 336 2.97 -2.38 0.63
C ARG A 336 2.62 -2.92 2.01
N TYR A 337 2.71 -4.23 2.21
CA TYR A 337 2.35 -4.88 3.47
C TYR A 337 3.27 -4.51 4.64
N ILE A 338 4.50 -4.04 4.36
CA ILE A 338 5.42 -3.59 5.40
C ILE A 338 5.20 -2.14 5.85
N LEU A 339 4.23 -1.42 5.26
CA LEU A 339 4.04 0.01 5.53
C LEU A 339 3.82 0.34 7.02
N PRO A 340 2.95 -0.37 7.78
CA PRO A 340 2.85 -0.15 9.22
C PRO A 340 4.18 -0.41 9.95
N SER A 341 4.90 -1.48 9.59
CA SER A 341 6.22 -1.78 10.17
C SER A 341 7.23 -0.67 9.91
N ALA A 342 7.23 -0.09 8.70
CA ALA A 342 8.10 1.02 8.35
C ALA A 342 7.83 2.27 9.21
N ILE A 343 6.55 2.57 9.51
CA ILE A 343 6.15 3.64 10.44
C ILE A 343 6.71 3.35 11.84
N GLY A 344 6.54 2.12 12.34
CA GLY A 344 7.04 1.70 13.65
C GLY A 344 8.55 1.81 13.77
N PHE A 345 9.32 1.30 12.80
CA PHE A 345 10.78 1.42 12.77
C PHE A 345 11.25 2.87 12.70
N SER A 346 10.64 3.67 11.83
CA SER A 346 10.99 5.08 11.69
C SER A 346 10.70 5.85 12.98
N MET A 347 9.59 5.57 13.66
CA MET A 347 9.25 6.12 14.96
C MET A 347 10.31 5.77 16.01
N PHE A 348 10.68 4.50 16.11
CA PHE A 348 11.68 4.03 17.07
C PHE A 348 13.04 4.68 16.85
N PHE A 349 13.59 4.51 15.66
CA PHE A 349 14.96 4.97 15.37
C PHE A 349 15.10 6.50 15.40
N ILE A 350 14.07 7.24 15.01
CA ILE A 350 14.19 8.69 14.89
C ILE A 350 13.66 9.42 16.13
N LEU A 351 12.45 9.08 16.57
CA LEU A 351 11.78 9.83 17.63
C LEU A 351 12.15 9.33 19.01
N PHE A 352 12.00 8.03 19.28
CA PHE A 352 12.23 7.49 20.63
C PHE A 352 13.69 7.55 21.02
N VAL A 353 14.62 7.18 20.14
CA VAL A 353 16.08 7.27 20.39
C VAL A 353 16.52 8.72 20.63
N SER A 354 16.00 9.67 19.85
CA SER A 354 16.32 11.09 20.02
C SER A 354 15.75 11.67 21.30
N LYS A 355 14.51 11.32 21.65
CA LYS A 355 13.81 11.80 22.84
C LYS A 355 14.49 11.38 24.13
N LYS A 356 14.94 10.14 24.21
CA LYS A 356 15.62 9.59 25.40
C LYS A 356 17.09 10.06 25.52
N SER A 357 17.59 10.82 24.53
CA SER A 357 18.98 11.31 24.52
C SER A 357 20.02 10.23 24.81
N ILE A 358 19.78 9.02 24.29
CA ILE A 358 20.58 7.82 24.58
C ILE A 358 22.01 7.97 24.05
N LEU A 359 22.15 8.64 22.93
CA LEU A 359 23.44 8.80 22.25
C LEU A 359 24.01 10.20 22.46
N SER A 360 25.32 10.28 22.69
CA SER A 360 26.03 11.54 22.88
C SER A 360 27.35 11.57 22.08
N GLY A 361 27.90 12.76 21.86
CA GLY A 361 29.19 12.97 21.23
C GLY A 361 29.32 12.37 19.83
N LYS A 362 30.48 11.78 19.52
CA LYS A 362 30.79 11.18 18.20
C LYS A 362 29.80 10.09 17.77
N ARG A 363 29.23 9.32 18.72
CA ARG A 363 28.29 8.26 18.43
C ARG A 363 26.94 8.79 17.96
N LYS A 364 26.49 9.91 18.52
CA LYS A 364 25.30 10.62 18.01
C LYS A 364 25.50 11.06 16.57
N MET A 365 26.68 11.57 16.25
CA MET A 365 27.01 11.99 14.87
C MET A 365 27.01 10.79 13.91
N VAL A 366 27.66 9.68 14.26
CA VAL A 366 27.67 8.46 13.45
C VAL A 366 26.25 7.94 13.22
N TYR A 367 25.44 7.96 14.28
CA TYR A 367 24.04 7.55 14.19
C TYR A 367 23.22 8.45 13.25
N GLN A 368 23.39 9.79 13.34
CA GLN A 368 22.72 10.73 12.46
C GLN A 368 23.14 10.56 10.99
N ILE A 369 24.42 10.32 10.73
CA ILE A 369 24.92 9.98 9.38
C ILE A 369 24.24 8.69 8.90
N GLY A 370 24.15 7.67 9.76
CA GLY A 370 23.49 6.42 9.45
C GLY A 370 22.01 6.59 9.06
N ILE A 371 21.27 7.47 9.76
CA ILE A 371 19.88 7.81 9.43
C ILE A 371 19.80 8.49 8.05
N ILE A 372 20.71 9.39 7.73
CA ILE A 372 20.74 10.04 6.41
C ILE A 372 21.01 9.01 5.31
N LEU A 373 21.98 8.13 5.52
CA LEU A 373 22.29 7.04 4.57
C LEU A 373 21.10 6.08 4.40
N LEU A 374 20.40 5.78 5.51
CA LEU A 374 19.16 4.97 5.46
C LEU A 374 18.10 5.66 4.60
N LEU A 375 17.87 6.97 4.78
CA LEU A 375 16.93 7.73 3.96
C LEU A 375 17.34 7.76 2.49
N MET A 376 18.63 7.92 2.19
CA MET A 376 19.12 7.87 0.82
C MET A 376 18.87 6.50 0.17
N ALA A 377 19.14 5.41 0.93
CA ALA A 377 18.87 4.06 0.46
C ALA A 377 17.37 3.83 0.19
N HIS A 378 16.51 4.29 1.10
CA HIS A 378 15.06 4.22 0.94
C HIS A 378 14.55 5.08 -0.22
N GLY A 379 15.08 6.29 -0.38
CA GLY A 379 14.76 7.16 -1.51
C GLY A 379 15.15 6.54 -2.86
N ARG A 380 16.33 5.91 -2.92
CA ARG A 380 16.77 5.16 -4.11
C ARG A 380 15.82 4.01 -4.44
N VAL A 381 15.40 3.24 -3.44
CA VAL A 381 14.42 2.16 -3.64
C VAL A 381 13.09 2.72 -4.13
N ALA A 382 12.59 3.79 -3.52
CA ALA A 382 11.33 4.42 -3.93
C ALA A 382 11.37 4.91 -5.39
N LEU A 383 12.47 5.53 -5.80
CA LEU A 383 12.65 5.99 -7.19
C LEU A 383 12.69 4.81 -8.18
N ARG A 384 13.38 3.73 -7.81
CA ARG A 384 13.44 2.53 -8.65
C ARG A 384 12.07 1.87 -8.80
N GLU A 385 11.34 1.72 -7.69
CA GLU A 385 9.99 1.15 -7.73
C GLU A 385 9.05 2.03 -8.56
N ALA A 386 9.12 3.36 -8.37
CA ALA A 386 8.34 4.30 -9.18
C ALA A 386 8.64 4.15 -10.69
N ASP A 387 9.91 4.06 -11.07
CA ASP A 387 10.31 3.94 -12.48
C ASP A 387 9.90 2.58 -13.08
N TYR A 388 9.98 1.51 -12.31
CA TYR A 388 9.44 0.21 -12.74
C TYR A 388 7.93 0.28 -12.98
N PHE A 389 7.15 0.87 -12.07
CA PHE A 389 5.70 1.00 -12.25
C PHE A 389 5.33 1.94 -13.39
N ARG A 390 6.11 3.00 -13.65
CA ARG A 390 5.96 3.81 -14.85
C ARG A 390 6.15 2.96 -16.11
N TYR A 391 7.26 2.24 -16.20
CA TYR A 391 7.57 1.40 -17.36
C TYR A 391 6.51 0.33 -17.59
N ARG A 392 6.05 -0.33 -16.51
CA ARG A 392 4.98 -1.33 -16.58
C ARG A 392 3.67 -0.70 -17.05
N GLY A 393 3.29 0.43 -16.47
CA GLY A 393 2.05 1.14 -16.83
C GLY A 393 2.04 1.62 -18.29
N GLU A 394 3.14 2.23 -18.74
CA GLU A 394 3.31 2.62 -20.15
C GLU A 394 3.23 1.40 -21.09
N SER A 395 3.84 0.27 -20.70
CA SER A 395 3.79 -0.97 -21.50
C SER A 395 2.35 -1.48 -21.65
N ILE A 396 1.61 -1.57 -20.55
CA ILE A 396 0.24 -2.08 -20.54
C ILE A 396 -0.70 -1.15 -21.32
N THR A 397 -0.61 0.15 -21.08
CA THR A 397 -1.47 1.13 -21.76
C THR A 397 -1.19 1.14 -23.27
N THR A 398 0.08 1.16 -23.67
CA THR A 398 0.47 1.10 -25.08
C THR A 398 0.01 -0.21 -25.74
N MET A 399 0.11 -1.35 -25.03
CA MET A 399 -0.40 -2.63 -25.53
C MET A 399 -1.91 -2.56 -25.77
N LEU A 400 -2.69 -2.06 -24.79
CA LEU A 400 -4.15 -1.95 -24.94
C LEU A 400 -4.57 -1.08 -26.12
N GLU A 401 -3.94 0.09 -26.27
CA GLU A 401 -4.19 1.01 -27.37
C GLU A 401 -3.81 0.38 -28.73
N THR A 402 -2.67 -0.30 -28.77
CA THR A 402 -2.18 -0.95 -29.99
C THR A 402 -3.07 -2.11 -30.42
N VAL A 403 -3.44 -2.99 -29.49
CA VAL A 403 -4.34 -4.13 -29.79
C VAL A 403 -5.68 -3.61 -30.30
N MET A 404 -6.24 -2.58 -29.66
CA MET A 404 -7.49 -1.95 -30.08
C MET A 404 -7.37 -1.35 -31.50
N GLU A 405 -6.26 -0.68 -31.82
CA GLU A 405 -6.04 -0.11 -33.15
C GLU A 405 -5.88 -1.18 -34.23
N MET A 406 -5.19 -2.28 -33.91
CA MET A 406 -4.97 -3.40 -34.84
C MET A 406 -6.22 -4.22 -35.07
N SER A 407 -7.03 -4.46 -34.02
CA SER A 407 -8.19 -5.36 -34.10
C SER A 407 -9.33 -4.82 -34.97
N LYS A 408 -9.47 -3.50 -35.13
CA LYS A 408 -10.55 -2.82 -35.88
C LYS A 408 -11.96 -3.43 -35.68
N GLY A 409 -12.12 -4.31 -34.70
CA GLY A 409 -13.35 -4.96 -34.31
C GLY A 409 -13.70 -6.28 -35.01
N GLU A 410 -12.85 -6.79 -35.89
CA GLU A 410 -13.09 -8.04 -36.63
C GLU A 410 -12.08 -9.15 -36.24
N GLU A 411 -10.88 -8.79 -35.79
CA GLU A 411 -9.82 -9.72 -35.43
C GLU A 411 -10.04 -10.37 -34.07
N ASN A 412 -9.69 -11.65 -33.95
CA ASN A 412 -9.77 -12.40 -32.69
C ASN A 412 -8.50 -12.15 -31.86
N VAL A 413 -8.68 -11.64 -30.66
CA VAL A 413 -7.59 -11.31 -29.73
C VAL A 413 -7.53 -12.37 -28.63
N LEU A 414 -6.42 -13.09 -28.52
CA LEU A 414 -6.14 -14.04 -27.46
C LEU A 414 -5.33 -13.40 -26.33
N SER A 415 -5.89 -13.36 -25.15
CA SER A 415 -5.22 -12.95 -23.92
C SER A 415 -4.60 -14.17 -23.24
N CYS A 416 -3.27 -14.26 -23.27
CA CYS A 416 -2.49 -15.35 -22.68
C CYS A 416 -1.79 -14.91 -21.39
N PHE A 417 -2.54 -14.30 -20.47
CA PHE A 417 -2.10 -14.14 -19.10
C PHE A 417 -2.44 -15.41 -18.31
N ARG A 418 -1.84 -15.53 -17.11
CA ARG A 418 -2.19 -16.62 -16.23
C ARG A 418 -3.72 -16.67 -16.02
N PRO A 419 -4.38 -17.83 -16.08
CA PRO A 419 -5.80 -17.94 -15.76
C PRO A 419 -6.14 -17.24 -14.43
N ASN A 420 -7.26 -16.55 -14.38
CA ASN A 420 -7.68 -15.72 -13.26
C ASN A 420 -6.79 -14.52 -12.93
N GLU A 421 -5.98 -14.05 -13.87
CA GLU A 421 -5.13 -12.86 -13.68
C GLU A 421 -5.83 -11.58 -14.18
N GLU A 422 -5.49 -10.47 -13.54
CA GLU A 422 -6.05 -9.14 -13.82
C GLU A 422 -5.85 -8.68 -15.25
N GLY A 423 -4.79 -9.16 -15.93
CA GLY A 423 -4.51 -8.86 -17.32
C GLY A 423 -5.62 -9.26 -18.27
N ASN A 424 -6.21 -10.44 -18.05
CA ASN A 424 -7.35 -10.92 -18.83
C ASN A 424 -8.55 -9.99 -18.68
N LEU A 425 -8.84 -9.56 -17.45
CA LEU A 425 -9.97 -8.67 -17.16
C LEU A 425 -9.79 -7.29 -17.78
N VAL A 426 -8.57 -6.75 -17.72
CA VAL A 426 -8.28 -5.43 -18.30
C VAL A 426 -8.48 -5.44 -19.80
N ILE A 427 -7.95 -6.43 -20.53
CA ILE A 427 -8.13 -6.51 -21.98
C ILE A 427 -9.60 -6.66 -22.33
N ASN A 428 -10.31 -7.58 -21.65
CA ASN A 428 -11.72 -7.81 -21.89
C ASN A 428 -12.56 -6.53 -21.75
N PHE A 429 -12.48 -5.87 -20.61
CA PHE A 429 -13.29 -4.68 -20.36
C PHE A 429 -12.79 -3.45 -21.12
N TRP A 430 -11.50 -3.36 -21.40
CA TRP A 430 -10.99 -2.30 -22.29
C TRP A 430 -11.56 -2.41 -23.68
N MET A 431 -11.53 -3.59 -24.26
CA MET A 431 -12.07 -3.86 -25.60
C MET A 431 -13.60 -3.67 -25.61
N ALA A 432 -14.31 -4.20 -24.62
CA ALA A 432 -15.78 -4.06 -24.49
C ALA A 432 -16.23 -2.60 -24.36
N VAL A 433 -15.51 -1.76 -23.58
CA VAL A 433 -15.78 -0.31 -23.44
C VAL A 433 -15.64 0.40 -24.79
N HIS A 434 -14.81 -0.11 -25.69
CA HIS A 434 -14.62 0.43 -27.04
C HIS A 434 -15.48 -0.24 -28.11
N GLY A 435 -16.36 -1.18 -27.72
CA GLY A 435 -17.33 -1.84 -28.59
C GLY A 435 -16.79 -3.05 -29.36
N TYR A 436 -15.74 -3.69 -28.82
CA TYR A 436 -15.14 -4.91 -29.39
C TYR A 436 -15.39 -6.11 -28.49
N ASP A 437 -15.92 -7.20 -29.04
CA ASP A 437 -16.32 -8.39 -28.29
C ASP A 437 -15.45 -9.64 -28.59
N ASN A 438 -14.54 -9.56 -29.58
CA ASN A 438 -13.75 -10.70 -30.06
C ASN A 438 -12.48 -10.92 -29.19
N VAL A 439 -12.65 -11.02 -27.87
CA VAL A 439 -11.56 -11.30 -26.92
C VAL A 439 -11.72 -12.69 -26.35
N TYR A 440 -10.67 -13.48 -26.45
CA TYR A 440 -10.59 -14.87 -26.00
C TYR A 440 -9.51 -15.02 -24.95
N PHE A 441 -9.64 -16.05 -24.11
CA PHE A 441 -8.76 -16.30 -22.99
C PHE A 441 -8.24 -17.73 -23.02
N TRP A 442 -6.98 -17.91 -22.71
CA TRP A 442 -6.39 -19.21 -22.46
C TRP A 442 -6.76 -19.70 -21.06
N THR A 443 -7.36 -20.89 -20.97
CA THR A 443 -7.77 -21.50 -19.70
C THR A 443 -6.74 -22.47 -19.13
N GLU A 444 -6.94 -22.93 -17.90
CA GLU A 444 -6.09 -23.97 -17.28
C GLU A 444 -6.21 -25.34 -17.96
N ASP A 445 -7.33 -25.59 -18.67
CA ASP A 445 -7.59 -26.81 -19.43
C ASP A 445 -7.13 -26.71 -20.88
N ASP A 446 -6.25 -25.73 -21.20
CA ASP A 446 -5.76 -25.46 -22.55
C ASP A 446 -6.84 -25.16 -23.59
N GLN A 447 -7.98 -24.64 -23.16
CA GLN A 447 -9.07 -24.17 -24.03
C GLN A 447 -8.95 -22.67 -24.31
N ILE A 448 -9.46 -22.25 -25.46
CA ILE A 448 -9.57 -20.84 -25.83
C ILE A 448 -11.05 -20.47 -25.89
N ILE A 449 -11.50 -19.67 -24.95
CA ILE A 449 -12.91 -19.30 -24.78
C ILE A 449 -13.09 -17.78 -24.69
N ASN A 450 -14.20 -17.29 -25.28
CA ASN A 450 -14.61 -15.91 -25.07
C ASN A 450 -15.42 -15.83 -23.79
N LYS A 451 -14.94 -15.13 -22.80
CA LYS A 451 -15.66 -15.11 -21.55
C LYS A 451 -15.49 -13.84 -20.78
N VAL A 452 -16.62 -13.32 -20.32
CA VAL A 452 -16.69 -12.28 -19.30
C VAL A 452 -16.51 -12.93 -17.93
N TYR A 453 -15.50 -12.51 -17.20
CA TYR A 453 -15.28 -12.96 -15.83
C TYR A 453 -16.35 -12.43 -14.89
N ASP A 454 -16.74 -13.26 -13.94
CA ASP A 454 -17.52 -12.78 -12.82
C ASP A 454 -16.64 -12.00 -11.83
N ASN A 455 -17.25 -11.51 -10.77
CA ASN A 455 -16.58 -10.67 -9.78
C ASN A 455 -15.52 -11.40 -8.93
N ASN A 456 -15.40 -12.71 -9.04
CA ASN A 456 -14.49 -13.54 -8.24
C ASN A 456 -13.37 -14.13 -9.10
N PHE A 457 -13.09 -13.54 -10.26
CA PHE A 457 -12.15 -14.09 -11.24
C PHE A 457 -12.52 -15.51 -11.72
N ALA A 458 -13.73 -15.97 -11.41
CA ALA A 458 -14.22 -17.25 -11.87
C ALA A 458 -14.98 -17.09 -13.17
N TYR A 459 -14.96 -18.12 -14.00
CA TYR A 459 -15.77 -18.16 -15.21
C TYR A 459 -17.23 -18.40 -14.82
N ALA A 460 -18.11 -17.43 -15.04
CA ALA A 460 -19.49 -17.46 -14.60
C ALA A 460 -20.50 -17.88 -15.69
N ALA A 461 -20.08 -17.99 -16.96
CA ALA A 461 -21.04 -18.22 -18.03
C ALA A 461 -21.40 -19.69 -18.16
N GLU A 462 -22.68 -19.93 -18.25
CA GLU A 462 -23.22 -21.22 -18.68
C GLU A 462 -22.97 -21.49 -20.18
N TYR A 463 -22.75 -20.42 -20.95
CA TYR A 463 -22.49 -20.48 -22.39
C TYR A 463 -21.26 -19.65 -22.74
N TYR A 464 -20.33 -20.24 -23.47
CA TYR A 464 -19.15 -19.61 -24.03
C TYR A 464 -18.88 -20.15 -25.43
N GLU A 465 -18.28 -19.34 -26.26
CA GLU A 465 -17.75 -19.76 -27.55
C GLU A 465 -16.32 -20.26 -27.37
N GLU A 466 -16.05 -21.47 -27.83
CA GLU A 466 -14.71 -22.05 -27.90
C GLU A 466 -14.18 -21.92 -29.32
N LYS A 467 -12.91 -21.54 -29.45
CA LYS A 467 -12.21 -21.43 -30.74
C LYS A 467 -10.90 -22.17 -30.74
N ASP A 468 -10.47 -22.56 -31.93
CA ASP A 468 -9.16 -23.13 -32.14
C ASP A 468 -8.08 -22.02 -32.20
N PHE A 469 -6.84 -22.38 -31.86
CA PHE A 469 -5.72 -21.41 -31.88
C PHE A 469 -5.46 -20.85 -33.28
N GLU A 470 -5.78 -21.63 -34.33
CA GLU A 470 -5.68 -21.23 -35.72
C GLU A 470 -6.61 -20.07 -36.11
N GLU A 471 -7.63 -19.81 -35.32
CA GLU A 471 -8.57 -18.70 -35.54
C GLU A 471 -8.13 -17.39 -34.85
N MET A 472 -7.04 -17.41 -34.07
CA MET A 472 -6.54 -16.23 -33.36
C MET A 472 -5.65 -15.39 -34.24
N ASP A 473 -5.92 -14.09 -34.35
CA ASP A 473 -5.17 -13.15 -35.16
C ASP A 473 -4.10 -12.42 -34.36
N ILE A 474 -4.40 -12.09 -33.10
CA ILE A 474 -3.52 -11.36 -32.18
C ILE A 474 -3.41 -12.13 -30.87
N VAL A 475 -2.19 -12.31 -30.37
CA VAL A 475 -1.91 -12.94 -29.07
C VAL A 475 -1.15 -11.98 -28.17
N VAL A 476 -1.55 -11.83 -26.93
CA VAL A 476 -0.92 -10.94 -25.96
C VAL A 476 -0.49 -11.72 -24.72
N MET A 477 0.77 -11.53 -24.29
CA MET A 477 1.32 -12.14 -23.08
C MET A 477 2.41 -11.30 -22.43
N TYR A 478 2.70 -11.58 -21.15
CA TYR A 478 3.88 -11.03 -20.50
C TYR A 478 5.18 -11.53 -21.14
N ASN A 479 6.22 -10.71 -21.03
CA ASN A 479 7.57 -11.15 -21.33
C ASN A 479 8.43 -11.20 -20.06
N LYS A 480 9.70 -11.62 -20.19
CA LYS A 480 10.64 -11.81 -19.07
C LYS A 480 11.03 -10.52 -18.32
N GLU A 481 10.67 -9.36 -18.86
CA GLU A 481 10.92 -8.06 -18.19
C GLU A 481 9.86 -7.72 -17.14
N ASP A 482 8.67 -8.37 -17.19
CA ASP A 482 7.66 -8.21 -16.16
C ASP A 482 7.99 -9.05 -14.93
N ARG A 483 7.82 -8.47 -13.72
CA ARG A 483 8.05 -9.17 -12.45
C ARG A 483 7.00 -10.26 -12.17
N HIS A 484 5.86 -10.19 -12.83
CA HIS A 484 4.78 -11.18 -12.74
C HIS A 484 4.90 -12.27 -13.80
N TRP A 485 5.89 -12.18 -14.68
CA TRP A 485 6.13 -13.23 -15.65
C TRP A 485 6.42 -14.55 -14.95
N CYS A 486 5.53 -15.49 -15.04
CA CYS A 486 5.65 -16.84 -14.49
C CYS A 486 4.83 -17.87 -15.28
N TYR A 487 4.20 -17.42 -16.38
CA TYR A 487 3.30 -18.22 -17.19
C TYR A 487 3.71 -18.10 -18.65
N GLU A 488 4.03 -19.22 -19.26
CA GLU A 488 4.39 -19.34 -20.67
C GLU A 488 3.55 -20.49 -21.25
N PRO A 489 2.42 -20.18 -21.93
CA PRO A 489 1.61 -21.22 -22.56
C PRO A 489 2.39 -21.90 -23.68
N SER A 490 2.16 -23.20 -23.87
CA SER A 490 2.79 -24.00 -24.93
C SER A 490 2.15 -23.74 -26.29
N LEU A 491 2.24 -22.50 -26.79
CA LEU A 491 1.68 -22.09 -28.07
C LEU A 491 2.75 -22.15 -29.17
N ASP A 492 2.38 -22.64 -30.36
CA ASP A 492 3.20 -22.52 -31.54
C ASP A 492 2.99 -21.15 -32.20
N LEU A 493 3.91 -20.24 -31.95
CA LEU A 493 3.90 -18.88 -32.47
C LEU A 493 4.75 -18.71 -33.75
N SER A 494 5.11 -19.80 -34.44
CA SER A 494 5.94 -19.75 -35.64
C SER A 494 5.32 -18.96 -36.80
N ASP A 495 3.98 -18.93 -36.85
CA ASP A 495 3.20 -18.19 -37.84
C ASP A 495 2.86 -16.76 -37.44
N PHE A 496 3.46 -16.26 -36.35
CA PHE A 496 3.22 -14.92 -35.84
C PHE A 496 4.47 -14.05 -35.88
N THR A 497 4.26 -12.76 -36.11
CA THR A 497 5.29 -11.74 -35.94
C THR A 497 5.24 -11.13 -34.56
N GLU A 498 6.35 -11.13 -33.82
CA GLU A 498 6.47 -10.57 -32.48
C GLU A 498 6.65 -9.05 -32.51
N ILE A 499 5.85 -8.33 -31.73
CA ILE A 499 5.99 -6.90 -31.46
C ILE A 499 6.26 -6.74 -29.96
N LYS A 500 7.42 -6.19 -29.60
CA LYS A 500 7.78 -5.94 -28.20
C LYS A 500 7.13 -4.66 -27.69
N CYS A 501 6.38 -4.77 -26.61
CA CYS A 501 5.70 -3.68 -25.94
C CYS A 501 6.13 -3.58 -24.48
N GLY A 502 7.38 -3.19 -24.24
CA GLY A 502 7.93 -3.07 -22.89
C GLY A 502 7.93 -4.40 -22.12
N THR A 503 7.11 -4.51 -21.08
CA THR A 503 6.96 -5.72 -20.24
C THR A 503 6.04 -6.78 -20.87
N LEU A 504 5.53 -6.54 -22.05
CA LEU A 504 4.58 -7.39 -22.77
C LEU A 504 5.09 -7.67 -24.19
N ASN A 505 4.59 -8.74 -24.78
CA ASN A 505 4.72 -9.03 -26.20
C ASN A 505 3.33 -9.15 -26.84
N ILE A 506 3.20 -8.61 -28.04
CA ILE A 506 2.04 -8.78 -28.92
C ILE A 506 2.54 -9.61 -30.10
N PHE A 507 1.81 -10.66 -30.43
CA PHE A 507 2.09 -11.53 -31.57
C PHE A 507 0.95 -11.36 -32.56
N VAL A 508 1.26 -11.04 -33.80
CA VAL A 508 0.29 -10.83 -34.87
C VAL A 508 0.48 -11.91 -35.91
N ARG A 509 -0.60 -12.60 -36.30
CA ARG A 509 -0.55 -13.68 -37.29
C ARG A 509 -0.07 -13.15 -38.66
N ASN A 510 0.86 -13.84 -39.24
CA ASN A 510 1.32 -13.55 -40.59
C ASN A 510 0.16 -13.76 -41.57
N ASN A 511 -0.03 -12.88 -42.50
CA ASN A 511 -1.09 -12.95 -43.52
C ASN A 511 -2.52 -12.59 -43.08
N CYS A 512 -2.75 -12.08 -41.89
CA CYS A 512 -4.07 -11.55 -41.49
C CYS A 512 -4.39 -10.16 -42.04
N GLY A 513 -3.43 -9.52 -42.74
CA GLY A 513 -3.63 -8.20 -43.37
C GLY A 513 -3.57 -7.02 -42.39
N ILE A 514 -3.11 -7.25 -41.17
CA ILE A 514 -2.90 -6.21 -40.16
C ILE A 514 -1.57 -5.47 -40.43
N ASP A 515 -1.62 -4.14 -40.51
CA ASP A 515 -0.43 -3.31 -40.55
C ASP A 515 0.27 -3.30 -39.20
N LEU A 516 1.54 -3.70 -39.17
CA LEU A 516 2.31 -3.76 -37.91
C LEU A 516 2.76 -2.35 -37.48
N PRO A 517 2.34 -1.85 -36.35
CA PRO A 517 2.78 -0.55 -35.85
C PRO A 517 4.22 -0.60 -35.34
N CYS A 518 4.91 0.51 -35.45
CA CYS A 518 6.21 0.69 -34.79
C CYS A 518 5.98 1.20 -33.35
N ILE A 519 6.22 0.33 -32.37
CA ILE A 519 6.00 0.66 -30.96
C ILE A 519 7.35 0.92 -30.29
N GLU A 520 7.46 2.02 -29.56
CA GLU A 520 8.57 2.30 -28.66
C GLU A 520 8.03 2.54 -27.24
N VAL A 521 8.30 1.62 -26.34
CA VAL A 521 8.14 1.83 -24.90
C VAL A 521 9.50 2.05 -24.28
N ASN A 522 9.71 3.23 -23.70
CA ASN A 522 10.98 3.56 -23.06
C ASN A 522 11.20 2.69 -21.81
N GLY A 523 12.23 1.88 -21.83
CA GLY A 523 12.64 1.04 -20.70
C GLY A 523 12.87 1.81 -19.39
N PRO A 524 13.16 1.10 -18.28
CA PRO A 524 13.45 1.75 -17.01
C PRO A 524 14.61 2.73 -17.14
N LYS A 525 14.39 3.99 -16.72
CA LYS A 525 15.40 5.08 -16.80
C LYS A 525 16.42 4.99 -15.66
N ILE A 526 16.03 4.36 -14.54
CA ILE A 526 16.84 4.28 -13.32
C ILE A 526 17.47 2.90 -13.24
N ASN A 527 18.59 2.71 -13.96
CA ASN A 527 19.44 1.54 -13.83
C ASN A 527 20.09 1.49 -12.44
N LEU A 528 19.78 0.44 -11.66
CA LEU A 528 20.25 0.34 -10.28
C LEU A 528 20.88 -1.02 -10.01
#